data_74131748b8464193aee4f590b65d3fc0
#
_entry.id   74131748b8464193aee4f590b65d3fc0
#
_cell.length_a   1.000
_cell.length_b   1.000
_cell.length_c   1.000
_cell.angle_alpha   90.00
_cell.angle_beta   90.00
_cell.angle_gamma   90.00
#
_symmetry.space_group_name_H-M   'P 1'
#
loop_
_entity.id
_entity.type
_entity.pdbx_description
1 polymer ?
#
loop_
_entity_poly.entity_id
_entity_poly.type
_entity_poly.pdbx_seq_one_letter_code
_entity_poly.pdbx_strand_id
1 'polypeptide(L)'
;MRWLDDKIYTNEFLETLDKEKFPLTYKMCSKNKFDTGSIFVRKLIDQEIDHPIWIAIYEERKPQQFHIYSLEVYKSYQLQDYGRKALTKFKENANLITLCSLPETKVFYEKLGFKESDDSGLSFIWRKN
;
A
#
# COMPACT_ATOMS: atom_id res chain seq x y z
N MET A 1 -11.60 -14.55 -3.74
CA MET A 1 -10.68 -13.39 -3.68
C MET A 1 -9.25 -13.87 -3.86
N ARG A 2 -8.45 -13.14 -4.56
CA ARG A 2 -7.05 -13.48 -4.73
C ARG A 2 -6.15 -12.25 -4.75
N TRP A 3 -4.89 -12.46 -4.42
CA TRP A 3 -3.84 -11.46 -4.43
C TRP A 3 -3.09 -11.50 -5.75
N LEU A 4 -2.80 -10.34 -6.31
CA LEU A 4 -1.95 -10.21 -7.49
C LEU A 4 -0.79 -9.27 -7.17
N ASP A 5 0.43 -9.71 -7.50
CA ASP A 5 1.63 -8.88 -7.42
C ASP A 5 2.21 -8.70 -8.81
N ASP A 6 2.52 -7.45 -9.17
CA ASP A 6 3.09 -7.11 -10.46
C ASP A 6 4.10 -6.00 -10.32
N LYS A 7 5.13 -5.99 -11.19
CA LYS A 7 6.01 -4.84 -11.30
C LYS A 7 5.26 -3.71 -11.99
N ILE A 8 5.54 -2.48 -11.58
CA ILE A 8 4.93 -1.33 -12.23
C ILE A 8 5.97 -0.41 -12.84
N TYR A 9 5.59 0.14 -14.00
CA TYR A 9 6.24 1.26 -14.64
C TYR A 9 5.19 2.37 -14.67
N THR A 10 5.54 3.54 -14.14
CA THR A 10 4.58 4.59 -13.79
C THR A 10 3.58 4.91 -14.91
N ASN A 11 4.06 5.11 -16.13
CA ASN A 11 3.19 5.53 -17.24
C ASN A 11 2.17 4.44 -17.58
N GLU A 12 2.62 3.20 -17.70
CA GLU A 12 1.74 2.07 -18.02
C GLU A 12 0.71 1.83 -16.93
N PHE A 13 1.13 1.92 -15.68
CA PHE A 13 0.24 1.73 -14.55
C PHE A 13 -0.84 2.81 -14.51
N LEU A 14 -0.47 4.08 -14.72
CA LEU A 14 -1.42 5.19 -14.70
C LEU A 14 -2.47 5.10 -15.82
N GLU A 15 -2.11 4.50 -16.96
CA GLU A 15 -3.07 4.30 -18.07
C GLU A 15 -4.17 3.32 -17.69
N THR A 16 -3.87 2.34 -16.84
CA THR A 16 -4.82 1.30 -16.44
C THR A 16 -5.52 1.56 -15.11
N LEU A 17 -5.00 2.51 -14.32
CA LEU A 17 -5.54 2.80 -13.00
C LEU A 17 -6.80 3.65 -13.09
N ASP A 18 -7.86 3.19 -12.41
CA ASP A 18 -9.09 3.98 -12.27
C ASP A 18 -8.88 5.07 -11.23
N LYS A 19 -8.62 6.28 -11.71
CA LYS A 19 -8.33 7.44 -10.84
C LYS A 19 -9.52 7.90 -10.01
N GLU A 20 -10.73 7.54 -10.42
CA GLU A 20 -11.93 7.89 -9.65
C GLU A 20 -12.12 6.95 -8.47
N LYS A 21 -11.77 5.68 -8.64
CA LYS A 21 -11.87 4.67 -7.58
C LYS A 21 -10.67 4.69 -6.64
N PHE A 22 -9.50 5.06 -7.14
CA PHE A 22 -8.25 5.07 -6.37
C PHE A 22 -7.52 6.40 -6.52
N PRO A 23 -8.12 7.51 -6.05
CA PRO A 23 -7.54 8.85 -6.25
C PRO A 23 -6.21 9.06 -5.53
N LEU A 24 -6.03 8.49 -4.34
CA LEU A 24 -4.78 8.65 -3.58
C LEU A 24 -3.62 7.91 -4.25
N THR A 25 -3.87 6.70 -4.73
CA THR A 25 -2.88 5.92 -5.49
C THR A 25 -2.50 6.66 -6.78
N TYR A 26 -3.49 7.16 -7.50
CA TYR A 26 -3.24 7.94 -8.72
C TYR A 26 -2.39 9.17 -8.44
N LYS A 27 -2.73 9.94 -7.41
CA LYS A 27 -2.00 11.14 -7.04
C LYS A 27 -0.55 10.84 -6.68
N MET A 28 -0.33 9.79 -5.88
CA MET A 28 1.01 9.40 -5.46
C MET A 28 1.86 8.97 -6.66
N CYS A 29 1.32 8.12 -7.55
CA CYS A 29 2.04 7.65 -8.73
C CYS A 29 2.28 8.77 -9.75
N SER A 30 1.40 9.77 -9.83
CA SER A 30 1.59 10.92 -10.71
C SER A 30 2.75 11.82 -10.28
N LYS A 31 3.02 11.89 -8.98
CA LYS A 31 4.09 12.72 -8.42
C LYS A 31 5.44 12.00 -8.39
N ASN A 32 5.44 10.68 -8.35
CA ASN A 32 6.65 9.88 -8.20
C ASN A 32 6.81 8.98 -9.43
N LYS A 33 7.97 9.06 -10.07
CA LYS A 33 8.27 8.19 -11.21
C LYS A 33 8.98 6.93 -10.74
N PHE A 34 8.35 5.79 -10.93
CA PHE A 34 8.86 4.49 -10.52
C PHE A 34 9.35 3.71 -11.75
N ASP A 35 10.48 4.12 -12.31
CA ASP A 35 11.00 3.51 -13.55
C ASP A 35 12.18 2.56 -13.31
N THR A 36 12.44 2.21 -12.05
CA THR A 36 13.60 1.40 -11.67
C THR A 36 13.39 -0.11 -11.81
N GLY A 37 12.14 -0.54 -12.00
CA GLY A 37 11.80 -1.96 -12.00
C GLY A 37 11.81 -2.62 -10.63
N SER A 38 11.96 -1.84 -9.55
CA SER A 38 11.96 -2.34 -8.17
C SER A 38 10.64 -2.12 -7.44
N ILE A 39 9.69 -1.48 -8.09
CA ILE A 39 8.41 -1.11 -7.48
C ILE A 39 7.33 -2.09 -7.93
N PHE A 40 6.52 -2.52 -6.98
CA PHE A 40 5.46 -3.50 -7.21
C PHE A 40 4.11 -2.92 -6.83
N VAL A 41 3.08 -3.39 -7.51
CA VAL A 41 1.70 -3.22 -7.11
C VAL A 41 1.18 -4.55 -6.58
N ARG A 42 0.49 -4.50 -5.43
CA ARG A 42 -0.26 -5.64 -4.91
C ARG A 42 -1.72 -5.27 -4.86
N LYS A 43 -2.56 -6.15 -5.36
CA LYS A 43 -4.01 -5.93 -5.42
C LYS A 43 -4.74 -7.09 -4.78
N LEU A 44 -5.86 -6.80 -4.11
CA LEU A 44 -6.83 -7.82 -3.78
C LEU A 44 -7.97 -7.72 -4.79
N ILE A 45 -8.24 -8.79 -5.50
CA ILE A 45 -9.31 -8.83 -6.50
C ILE A 45 -10.34 -9.90 -6.14
N ASP A 46 -11.59 -9.60 -6.51
CA ASP A 46 -12.70 -10.53 -6.46
C ASP A 46 -13.20 -10.73 -7.89
N GLN A 47 -13.39 -11.99 -8.31
CA GLN A 47 -13.81 -12.31 -9.68
C GLN A 47 -15.17 -11.73 -10.05
N GLU A 48 -16.01 -11.44 -9.07
CA GLU A 48 -17.36 -10.90 -9.29
C GLU A 48 -17.36 -9.38 -9.45
N ILE A 49 -16.22 -8.74 -9.30
CA ILE A 49 -16.09 -7.28 -9.33
C ILE A 49 -15.05 -6.92 -10.39
N ASP A 50 -15.30 -5.88 -11.14
CA ASP A 50 -14.43 -5.44 -12.24
C ASP A 50 -13.29 -4.49 -11.82
N HIS A 51 -13.08 -4.31 -10.52
CA HIS A 51 -11.99 -3.48 -10.00
C HIS A 51 -11.42 -4.09 -8.71
N PRO A 52 -10.19 -3.70 -8.32
CA PRO A 52 -9.62 -4.19 -7.06
C PRO A 52 -10.40 -3.70 -5.84
N ILE A 53 -10.35 -4.49 -4.76
CA ILE A 53 -10.86 -4.09 -3.44
C ILE A 53 -9.90 -3.12 -2.78
N TRP A 54 -8.59 -3.38 -2.90
CA TRP A 54 -7.55 -2.44 -2.49
C TRP A 54 -6.31 -2.59 -3.36
N ILE A 55 -5.50 -1.53 -3.37
CA ILE A 55 -4.24 -1.46 -4.10
C ILE A 55 -3.16 -0.98 -3.15
N ALA A 56 -2.01 -1.65 -3.14
CA ALA A 56 -0.82 -1.20 -2.45
C ALA A 56 0.34 -1.06 -3.42
N ILE A 57 1.10 0.02 -3.29
CA ILE A 57 2.33 0.26 -4.05
C ILE A 57 3.48 0.12 -3.06
N TYR A 58 4.41 -0.76 -3.35
CA TYR A 58 5.48 -1.07 -2.40
C TYR A 58 6.79 -1.44 -3.10
N GLU A 59 7.85 -1.43 -2.31
CA GLU A 59 9.18 -1.82 -2.73
C GLU A 59 9.79 -2.73 -1.67
N GLU A 60 10.41 -3.82 -2.08
CA GLU A 60 11.24 -4.63 -1.18
C GLU A 60 12.68 -4.09 -1.26
N ARG A 61 13.07 -3.25 -0.31
CA ARG A 61 14.37 -2.56 -0.32
C ARG A 61 15.52 -3.47 0.02
N LYS A 62 15.31 -4.43 0.91
CA LYS A 62 16.22 -5.53 1.26
C LYS A 62 15.33 -6.75 1.49
N PRO A 63 15.90 -7.98 1.45
CA PRO A 63 15.08 -9.17 1.69
C PRO A 63 14.23 -9.04 2.94
N GLN A 64 12.90 -9.20 2.78
CA GLN A 64 11.89 -9.11 3.85
C GLN A 64 11.77 -7.72 4.50
N GLN A 65 12.30 -6.68 3.86
CA GLN A 65 12.17 -5.29 4.32
C GLN A 65 11.41 -4.47 3.27
N PHE A 66 10.16 -4.16 3.58
CA PHE A 66 9.26 -3.49 2.65
C PHE A 66 9.06 -2.03 3.00
N HIS A 67 8.98 -1.20 1.97
CA HIS A 67 8.47 0.16 2.10
C HIS A 67 7.17 0.27 1.32
N ILE A 68 6.10 0.68 2.00
CA ILE A 68 4.79 0.87 1.37
C ILE A 68 4.63 2.35 1.04
N TYR A 69 4.55 2.65 -0.26
CA TYR A 69 4.35 4.02 -0.74
C TYR A 69 2.90 4.44 -0.67
N SER A 70 1.98 3.51 -0.85
CA SER A 70 0.55 3.79 -0.86
C SER A 70 -0.22 2.51 -0.57
N LEU A 71 -1.28 2.64 0.22
CA LEU A 71 -2.26 1.60 0.45
C LEU A 71 -3.63 2.27 0.43
N GLU A 72 -4.46 1.88 -0.51
CA GLU A 72 -5.78 2.47 -0.66
C GLU A 72 -6.84 1.39 -0.82
N VAL A 73 -7.87 1.46 0.02
CA VAL A 73 -9.04 0.58 -0.05
C VAL A 73 -10.13 1.32 -0.82
N TYR A 74 -10.76 0.63 -1.78
CA TYR A 74 -11.87 1.21 -2.53
C TYR A 74 -12.98 1.66 -1.57
N LYS A 75 -13.54 2.82 -1.84
CA LYS A 75 -14.48 3.53 -0.96
C LYS A 75 -15.57 2.63 -0.37
N SER A 76 -16.19 1.78 -1.20
CA SER A 76 -17.29 0.90 -0.78
C SER A 76 -16.85 -0.19 0.20
N TYR A 77 -15.56 -0.45 0.33
CA TYR A 77 -15.02 -1.48 1.21
C TYR A 77 -14.28 -0.90 2.42
N GLN A 78 -14.25 0.41 2.57
CA GLN A 78 -13.69 1.04 3.76
C GLN A 78 -14.55 0.70 4.97
N LEU A 79 -13.93 0.65 6.16
CA LEU A 79 -14.58 0.26 7.42
C LEU A 79 -14.99 -1.21 7.50
N GLN A 80 -14.53 -2.06 6.57
CA GLN A 80 -14.75 -3.49 6.57
C GLN A 80 -13.48 -4.29 6.89
N ASP A 81 -12.49 -3.65 7.51
CA ASP A 81 -11.26 -4.28 7.98
C ASP A 81 -10.28 -4.72 6.86
N TYR A 82 -10.50 -4.31 5.63
CA TYR A 82 -9.61 -4.68 4.53
C TYR A 82 -8.22 -4.06 4.62
N GLY A 83 -8.12 -2.83 5.17
CA GLY A 83 -6.82 -2.19 5.40
C GLY A 83 -5.94 -2.99 6.36
N ARG A 84 -6.51 -3.45 7.47
CA ARG A 84 -5.81 -4.29 8.43
C ARG A 84 -5.39 -5.61 7.80
N LYS A 85 -6.28 -6.24 7.04
CA LYS A 85 -5.98 -7.50 6.35
C LYS A 85 -4.86 -7.34 5.33
N ALA A 86 -4.83 -6.22 4.62
CA ALA A 86 -3.76 -5.92 3.67
C ALA A 86 -2.41 -5.83 4.37
N LEU A 87 -2.32 -5.11 5.49
CA LEU A 87 -1.09 -4.99 6.26
C LEU A 87 -0.68 -6.31 6.89
N THR A 88 -1.63 -7.10 7.37
CA THR A 88 -1.35 -8.45 7.88
C THR A 88 -0.70 -9.31 6.80
N LYS A 89 -1.15 -9.19 5.56
CA LYS A 89 -0.56 -9.91 4.44
C LYS A 89 0.91 -9.51 4.22
N PHE A 90 1.23 -8.22 4.28
CA PHE A 90 2.62 -7.77 4.21
C PHE A 90 3.46 -8.32 5.37
N LYS A 91 2.91 -8.33 6.57
CA LYS A 91 3.62 -8.81 7.77
C LYS A 91 3.99 -10.28 7.69
N GLU A 92 3.23 -11.11 6.99
CA GLU A 92 3.51 -12.54 6.86
C GLU A 92 4.91 -12.82 6.30
N ASN A 93 5.40 -11.96 5.41
CA ASN A 93 6.68 -12.14 4.74
C ASN A 93 7.69 -11.04 5.06
N ALA A 94 7.44 -10.25 6.10
CA ALA A 94 8.26 -9.09 6.41
C ALA A 94 8.95 -9.22 7.76
N ASN A 95 10.18 -8.70 7.84
CA ASN A 95 10.86 -8.43 9.10
C ASN A 95 10.73 -6.96 9.48
N LEU A 96 10.55 -6.11 8.48
CA LEU A 96 10.46 -4.67 8.64
C LEU A 96 9.51 -4.11 7.60
N ILE A 97 8.62 -3.21 8.02
CA ILE A 97 7.77 -2.44 7.12
C ILE A 97 7.88 -0.97 7.49
N THR A 98 8.16 -0.13 6.51
CA THR A 98 8.14 1.33 6.68
C THR A 98 7.07 1.93 5.78
N LEU A 99 6.50 3.04 6.21
CA LEU A 99 5.51 3.78 5.42
C LEU A 99 5.40 5.22 5.91
N CYS A 100 4.78 6.05 5.07
CA CYS A 100 4.36 7.39 5.47
C CYS A 100 2.83 7.40 5.55
N SER A 101 2.29 7.99 6.60
CA SER A 101 0.86 8.09 6.86
C SER A 101 0.37 9.50 6.61
N LEU A 102 -0.88 9.63 6.20
CA LEU A 102 -1.59 10.90 6.28
C LEU A 102 -1.95 11.15 7.77
N PRO A 103 -2.05 12.41 8.20
CA PRO A 103 -2.38 12.69 9.61
C PRO A 103 -3.65 12.01 10.10
N GLU A 104 -4.67 11.91 9.25
CA GLU A 104 -5.95 11.31 9.59
C GLU A 104 -5.91 9.78 9.73
N THR A 105 -4.86 9.11 9.24
CA THR A 105 -4.72 7.65 9.33
C THR A 105 -3.69 7.20 10.37
N LYS A 106 -3.07 8.12 11.08
CA LYS A 106 -2.04 7.83 12.08
C LYS A 106 -2.50 6.80 13.11
N VAL A 107 -3.69 7.01 13.70
CA VAL A 107 -4.22 6.12 14.74
C VAL A 107 -4.43 4.71 14.21
N PHE A 108 -4.84 4.58 12.95
CA PHE A 108 -5.00 3.28 12.30
C PHE A 108 -3.70 2.48 12.33
N TYR A 109 -2.58 3.11 11.93
CA TYR A 109 -1.29 2.42 11.91
C TYR A 109 -0.76 2.14 13.31
N GLU A 110 -0.96 3.05 14.26
CA GLU A 110 -0.54 2.84 15.64
C GLU A 110 -1.25 1.62 16.26
N LYS A 111 -2.53 1.45 16.00
CA LYS A 111 -3.29 0.28 16.48
C LYS A 111 -2.78 -1.04 15.90
N LEU A 112 -2.11 -0.99 14.75
CA LEU A 112 -1.56 -2.18 14.10
C LEU A 112 -0.11 -2.45 14.48
N GLY A 113 0.41 -1.73 15.48
CA GLY A 113 1.75 -1.96 16.00
C GLY A 113 2.84 -1.16 15.32
N PHE A 114 2.48 -0.21 14.47
CA PHE A 114 3.45 0.71 13.88
C PHE A 114 3.78 1.83 14.87
N LYS A 115 5.04 2.24 14.86
CA LYS A 115 5.54 3.34 15.71
C LYS A 115 6.10 4.44 14.83
N GLU A 116 6.05 5.68 15.31
CA GLU A 116 6.68 6.79 14.62
C GLU A 116 8.19 6.54 14.51
N SER A 117 8.75 6.75 13.32
CA SER A 117 10.16 6.56 13.06
C SER A 117 10.97 7.85 13.06
N ASP A 118 10.29 9.01 13.08
CA ASP A 118 10.91 10.33 13.14
C ASP A 118 9.97 11.35 13.79
N ASP A 119 10.40 12.60 13.87
CA ASP A 119 9.66 13.68 14.52
C ASP A 119 8.54 14.29 13.66
N SER A 120 8.39 13.84 12.42
CA SER A 120 7.37 14.38 11.51
C SER A 120 5.95 14.03 11.93
N GLY A 121 5.79 12.91 12.66
CA GLY A 121 4.50 12.34 12.99
C GLY A 121 3.83 11.61 11.83
N LEU A 122 4.50 11.49 10.68
CA LEU A 122 3.97 10.90 9.46
C LEU A 122 4.71 9.66 8.99
N SER A 123 5.93 9.42 9.49
CA SER A 123 6.72 8.24 9.13
C SER A 123 6.59 7.17 10.20
N PHE A 124 6.29 5.95 9.78
CA PHE A 124 5.99 4.83 10.67
C PHE A 124 6.82 3.61 10.32
N ILE A 125 7.11 2.81 11.34
CA ILE A 125 7.89 1.58 11.20
C ILE A 125 7.26 0.46 12.03
N TRP A 126 7.23 -0.73 11.45
CA TRP A 126 6.88 -1.96 12.15
C TRP A 126 8.03 -2.96 12.03
N ARG A 127 8.39 -3.59 13.13
CA ARG A 127 9.44 -4.61 13.18
C ARG A 127 8.85 -5.91 13.70
N LYS A 128 9.25 -7.01 13.07
CA LYS A 128 8.93 -8.34 13.58
C LYS A 128 9.75 -8.59 14.84
N ASN A 129 9.10 -9.14 15.84
CA ASN A 129 9.77 -9.53 17.09
C ASN A 129 10.57 -10.83 16.93
#